data_55369a868ba583c65d97226f79a4fbef
#
_entry.id   55369a868ba583c65d97226f79a4fbef
#
_cell.length_a   1.000
_cell.length_b   1.000
_cell.length_c   1.000
_cell.angle_alpha   90.00
_cell.angle_beta   90.00
_cell.angle_gamma   90.00
#
_symmetry.space_group_name_H-M   'P 1'
#
loop_
_entity.id
_entity.type
_entity.pdbx_description
1 polymer ?
#
loop_
_entity_poly.entity_id
_entity_poly.type
_entity_poly.pdbx_seq_one_letter_code
_entity_poly.pdbx_strand_id
1 'polypeptide(L)'
;METMKPRTYQLGRRAESAEETRRRLVQATFELHSEQGIAATSMKQIADRAGVGVGTVYHHFATLDDTVMACGQMVMATYPPPTEATFSGVPGMRERLARLARALFEHLDKVGFEMVRVDRDRHPIVHQFADEELTHRIELMRAALAPFAIDREQIRVAAAFLDIGVYRALQAVGLSLDQAADAIADMIHARLTRKD
;
A
#
# COMPACT_ATOMS: atom_id res chain seq x y z
N MET A 1 -8.08 -53.49 20.57
CA MET A 1 -8.97 -52.73 19.69
C MET A 1 -8.37 -51.33 19.58
N GLU A 2 -7.61 -51.11 18.54
CA GLU A 2 -6.90 -49.85 18.27
C GLU A 2 -7.87 -48.91 17.56
N THR A 3 -8.31 -47.86 18.22
CA THR A 3 -9.23 -46.87 17.65
C THR A 3 -8.48 -46.03 16.62
N MET A 4 -8.69 -46.30 15.34
CA MET A 4 -8.24 -45.44 14.24
C MET A 4 -8.80 -44.03 14.43
N LYS A 5 -7.93 -43.04 14.74
CA LYS A 5 -8.28 -41.64 14.76
C LYS A 5 -8.75 -41.16 13.37
N PRO A 6 -9.85 -40.42 13.26
CA PRO A 6 -10.44 -40.08 11.98
C PRO A 6 -9.49 -39.26 11.11
N ARG A 7 -9.41 -39.63 9.84
CA ARG A 7 -8.58 -39.04 8.77
C ARG A 7 -8.80 -37.52 8.59
N THR A 8 -9.98 -37.02 8.96
CA THR A 8 -10.39 -35.60 8.91
C THR A 8 -9.60 -34.72 9.88
N TYR A 9 -9.26 -35.21 11.08
CA TYR A 9 -8.47 -34.46 12.07
C TYR A 9 -7.02 -34.23 11.66
N GLN A 10 -6.42 -35.18 10.95
CA GLN A 10 -5.04 -35.05 10.44
C GLN A 10 -4.96 -34.08 9.25
N LEU A 11 -6.01 -34.01 8.42
CA LEU A 11 -6.11 -33.07 7.29
C LEU A 11 -6.21 -31.62 7.79
N GLY A 12 -7.02 -31.37 8.83
CA GLY A 12 -7.13 -30.04 9.45
C GLY A 12 -5.81 -29.54 10.01
N ARG A 13 -5.09 -30.34 10.80
CA ARG A 13 -3.79 -29.96 11.36
C ARG A 13 -2.71 -29.71 10.30
N ARG A 14 -2.75 -30.45 9.18
CA ARG A 14 -1.82 -30.23 8.06
C ARG A 14 -2.13 -28.91 7.34
N ALA A 15 -3.42 -28.61 7.13
CA ALA A 15 -3.84 -27.37 6.52
C ALA A 15 -3.46 -26.14 7.40
N GLU A 16 -3.70 -26.21 8.71
CA GLU A 16 -3.29 -25.19 9.67
C GLU A 16 -1.77 -24.97 9.68
N SER A 17 -0.99 -26.05 9.65
CA SER A 17 0.47 -25.97 9.57
C SER A 17 0.98 -25.37 8.25
N ALA A 18 0.31 -25.66 7.14
CA ALA A 18 0.64 -25.10 5.84
C ALA A 18 0.33 -23.59 5.79
N GLU A 19 -0.82 -23.16 6.33
CA GLU A 19 -1.18 -21.75 6.41
C GLU A 19 -0.25 -20.96 7.33
N GLU A 20 0.12 -21.52 8.47
CA GLU A 20 1.12 -20.91 9.36
C GLU A 20 2.48 -20.75 8.66
N THR A 21 2.90 -21.75 7.89
CA THR A 21 4.14 -21.68 7.12
C THR A 21 4.03 -20.59 6.05
N ARG A 22 2.90 -20.52 5.33
CA ARG A 22 2.65 -19.50 4.32
C ARG A 22 2.71 -18.10 4.92
N ARG A 23 2.09 -17.89 6.09
CA ARG A 23 2.12 -16.61 6.81
C ARG A 23 3.54 -16.19 7.19
N ARG A 24 4.37 -17.13 7.69
CA ARG A 24 5.79 -16.88 8.00
C ARG A 24 6.60 -16.48 6.77
N LEU A 25 6.34 -17.11 5.63
CA LEU A 25 6.98 -16.77 4.36
C LEU A 25 6.61 -15.36 3.90
N VAL A 26 5.34 -14.98 3.99
CA VAL A 26 4.88 -13.62 3.65
C VAL A 26 5.48 -12.57 4.58
N GLN A 27 5.55 -12.86 5.88
CA GLN A 27 6.18 -11.99 6.86
C GLN A 27 7.69 -11.81 6.59
N ALA A 28 8.39 -12.90 6.30
CA ALA A 28 9.82 -12.87 5.93
C ALA A 28 10.06 -12.05 4.63
N THR A 29 9.14 -12.16 3.67
CA THR A 29 9.17 -11.38 2.44
C THR A 29 9.03 -9.89 2.74
N PHE A 30 8.06 -9.50 3.58
CA PHE A 30 7.85 -8.12 3.99
C PHE A 30 9.08 -7.52 4.68
N GLU A 31 9.68 -8.26 5.63
CA GLU A 31 10.89 -7.82 6.34
C GLU A 31 12.06 -7.58 5.38
N LEU A 32 12.30 -8.53 4.47
CA LEU A 32 13.36 -8.39 3.46
C LEU A 32 13.11 -7.23 2.50
N HIS A 33 11.87 -7.04 2.06
CA HIS A 33 11.51 -5.88 1.23
C HIS A 33 11.74 -4.56 1.98
N SER A 34 11.43 -4.53 3.29
CA SER A 34 11.65 -3.35 4.13
C SER A 34 13.13 -3.03 4.37
N GLU A 35 13.98 -4.07 4.42
CA GLU A 35 15.41 -3.92 4.70
C GLU A 35 16.25 -3.60 3.45
N GLN A 36 15.95 -4.24 2.32
CA GLN A 36 16.82 -4.23 1.14
C GLN A 36 16.10 -3.97 -0.20
N GLY A 37 14.77 -3.84 -0.18
CA GLY A 37 13.95 -3.66 -1.37
C GLY A 37 13.58 -4.97 -2.07
N ILE A 38 12.60 -4.86 -2.98
CA ILE A 38 12.04 -6.02 -3.72
C ILE A 38 13.10 -6.62 -4.65
N ALA A 39 13.81 -5.79 -5.44
CA ALA A 39 14.76 -6.23 -6.44
C ALA A 39 15.97 -6.97 -5.85
N ALA A 40 16.32 -6.73 -4.59
CA ALA A 40 17.42 -7.40 -3.90
C ALA A 40 16.99 -8.67 -3.16
N THR A 41 15.69 -8.99 -3.13
CA THR A 41 15.14 -10.14 -2.41
C THR A 41 15.09 -11.38 -3.31
N SER A 42 15.39 -12.54 -2.75
CA SER A 42 15.36 -13.84 -3.44
C SER A 42 14.60 -14.90 -2.65
N MET A 43 14.10 -15.93 -3.34
CA MET A 43 13.42 -17.08 -2.73
C MET A 43 14.28 -17.76 -1.67
N LYS A 44 15.61 -17.81 -1.86
CA LYS A 44 16.54 -18.37 -0.88
C LYS A 44 16.59 -17.53 0.40
N GLN A 45 16.69 -16.21 0.29
CA GLN A 45 16.69 -15.32 1.46
C GLN A 45 15.36 -15.39 2.23
N ILE A 46 14.23 -15.50 1.51
CA ILE A 46 12.91 -15.70 2.14
C ILE A 46 12.88 -17.02 2.92
N ALA A 47 13.42 -18.10 2.34
CA ALA A 47 13.52 -19.41 3.02
C ALA A 47 14.37 -19.32 4.31
N ASP A 48 15.57 -18.74 4.19
CA ASP A 48 16.50 -18.57 5.30
C ASP A 48 15.87 -17.72 6.42
N ARG A 49 15.23 -16.60 6.08
CA ARG A 49 14.55 -15.71 7.03
C ARG A 49 13.34 -16.38 7.71
N ALA A 50 12.55 -17.15 6.97
CA ALA A 50 11.41 -17.88 7.50
C ALA A 50 11.79 -19.16 8.26
N GLY A 51 13.07 -19.58 8.23
CA GLY A 51 13.55 -20.81 8.88
C GLY A 51 12.98 -22.08 8.26
N VAL A 52 12.90 -22.14 6.93
CA VAL A 52 12.42 -23.30 6.17
C VAL A 52 13.35 -23.64 5.01
N GLY A 53 13.18 -24.82 4.42
CA GLY A 53 13.91 -25.16 3.18
C GLY A 53 13.37 -24.37 1.97
N VAL A 54 14.25 -24.03 1.02
CA VAL A 54 13.85 -23.32 -0.21
C VAL A 54 12.77 -24.06 -1.01
N GLY A 55 12.78 -25.40 -0.99
CA GLY A 55 11.71 -26.22 -1.58
C GLY A 55 10.33 -25.98 -0.96
N THR A 56 10.29 -25.62 0.33
CA THR A 56 9.04 -25.24 1.01
C THR A 56 8.52 -23.91 0.48
N VAL A 57 9.40 -22.95 0.18
CA VAL A 57 8.99 -21.68 -0.43
C VAL A 57 8.35 -21.95 -1.79
N TYR A 58 9.00 -22.72 -2.66
CA TYR A 58 8.46 -23.08 -3.98
C TYR A 58 7.17 -23.91 -3.92
N HIS A 59 6.93 -24.64 -2.83
CA HIS A 59 5.66 -25.33 -2.62
C HIS A 59 4.50 -24.36 -2.38
N HIS A 60 4.74 -23.21 -1.72
CA HIS A 60 3.74 -22.20 -1.42
C HIS A 60 3.63 -21.10 -2.49
N PHE A 61 4.74 -20.78 -3.15
CA PHE A 61 4.87 -19.72 -4.13
C PHE A 61 5.71 -20.19 -5.30
N ALA A 62 5.12 -20.28 -6.48
CA ALA A 62 5.83 -20.77 -7.66
C ALA A 62 6.93 -19.82 -8.12
N THR A 63 6.73 -18.51 -7.94
CA THR A 63 7.64 -17.45 -8.38
C THR A 63 7.90 -16.44 -7.28
N LEU A 64 8.92 -15.59 -7.46
CA LEU A 64 9.15 -14.46 -6.57
C LEU A 64 7.97 -13.47 -6.63
N ASP A 65 7.38 -13.28 -7.81
CA ASP A 65 6.22 -12.41 -8.00
C ASP A 65 5.04 -12.84 -7.13
N ASP A 66 4.80 -14.14 -6.97
CA ASP A 66 3.74 -14.65 -6.08
C ASP A 66 3.99 -14.25 -4.63
N THR A 67 5.26 -14.20 -4.19
CA THR A 67 5.60 -13.73 -2.84
C THR A 67 5.40 -12.22 -2.70
N VAL A 68 5.73 -11.45 -3.73
CA VAL A 68 5.51 -9.98 -3.77
C VAL A 68 4.02 -9.67 -3.72
N MET A 69 3.20 -10.39 -4.51
CA MET A 69 1.74 -10.24 -4.49
C MET A 69 1.15 -10.56 -3.12
N ALA A 70 1.56 -11.68 -2.53
CA ALA A 70 1.06 -12.09 -1.21
C ALA A 70 1.49 -11.10 -0.11
N CYS A 71 2.70 -10.56 -0.20
CA CYS A 71 3.19 -9.50 0.69
C CYS A 71 2.34 -8.22 0.53
N GLY A 72 2.11 -7.77 -0.70
CA GLY A 72 1.25 -6.61 -0.98
C GLY A 72 -0.17 -6.77 -0.43
N GLN A 73 -0.78 -7.94 -0.62
CA GLN A 73 -2.11 -8.26 -0.06
C GLN A 73 -2.11 -8.20 1.47
N MET A 74 -1.09 -8.74 2.13
CA MET A 74 -0.96 -8.66 3.59
C MET A 74 -0.84 -7.21 4.06
N VAL A 75 -0.02 -6.41 3.39
CA VAL A 75 0.18 -4.98 3.71
C VAL A 75 -1.13 -4.21 3.57
N MET A 76 -1.86 -4.40 2.47
CA MET A 76 -3.15 -3.74 2.24
C MET A 76 -4.24 -4.19 3.22
N ALA A 77 -4.21 -5.46 3.66
CA ALA A 77 -5.13 -5.95 4.69
C ALA A 77 -4.79 -5.38 6.08
N THR A 78 -3.51 -5.18 6.37
CA THR A 78 -3.03 -4.63 7.66
C THR A 78 -3.21 -3.11 7.72
N TYR A 79 -2.96 -2.43 6.61
CA TYR A 79 -3.04 -0.99 6.46
C TYR A 79 -3.96 -0.65 5.28
N PRO A 80 -5.28 -0.76 5.45
CA PRO A 80 -6.21 -0.48 4.36
C PRO A 80 -6.09 0.97 3.90
N PRO A 81 -6.20 1.22 2.58
CA PRO A 81 -6.16 2.58 2.04
C PRO A 81 -7.35 3.40 2.54
N PRO A 82 -7.23 4.74 2.58
CA PRO A 82 -8.34 5.60 2.93
C PRO A 82 -9.51 5.44 1.96
N THR A 83 -10.70 5.75 2.45
CA THR A 83 -11.95 5.70 1.67
C THR A 83 -12.65 7.05 1.69
N GLU A 84 -13.75 7.19 0.96
CA GLU A 84 -14.60 8.38 0.97
C GLU A 84 -15.13 8.75 2.37
N ALA A 85 -15.16 7.81 3.32
CA ALA A 85 -15.53 8.07 4.70
C ALA A 85 -14.64 9.13 5.36
N THR A 86 -13.39 9.28 4.91
CA THR A 86 -12.40 10.25 5.40
C THR A 86 -12.92 11.70 5.34
N PHE A 87 -13.70 12.04 4.32
CA PHE A 87 -14.22 13.39 4.09
C PHE A 87 -15.74 13.43 3.98
N SER A 88 -16.43 12.36 4.29
CA SER A 88 -17.90 12.31 4.29
C SER A 88 -18.48 13.34 5.27
N GLY A 89 -19.54 14.02 4.86
CA GLY A 89 -20.21 15.05 5.68
C GLY A 89 -19.44 16.37 5.84
N VAL A 90 -18.26 16.51 5.23
CA VAL A 90 -17.47 17.75 5.26
C VAL A 90 -17.91 18.68 4.13
N PRO A 91 -18.44 19.90 4.40
CA PRO A 91 -18.96 20.76 3.35
C PRO A 91 -17.89 21.57 2.61
N GLY A 92 -16.77 21.89 3.25
CA GLY A 92 -15.74 22.79 2.71
C GLY A 92 -14.71 22.08 1.86
N MET A 93 -14.42 22.60 0.66
CA MET A 93 -13.43 22.02 -0.26
C MET A 93 -12.05 21.87 0.40
N ARG A 94 -11.53 22.94 1.00
CA ARG A 94 -10.22 22.96 1.65
C ARG A 94 -10.11 21.89 2.75
N GLU A 95 -11.14 21.77 3.58
CA GLU A 95 -11.19 20.79 4.68
C GLU A 95 -11.22 19.35 4.15
N ARG A 96 -11.99 19.07 3.07
CA ARG A 96 -12.02 17.76 2.42
C ARG A 96 -10.63 17.39 1.88
N LEU A 97 -9.96 18.34 1.23
CA LEU A 97 -8.60 18.16 0.71
C LEU A 97 -7.59 17.88 1.83
N ALA A 98 -7.65 18.62 2.94
CA ALA A 98 -6.76 18.43 4.08
C ALA A 98 -6.94 17.05 4.72
N ARG A 99 -8.18 16.60 4.92
CA ARG A 99 -8.46 15.26 5.46
C ARG A 99 -8.00 14.16 4.52
N LEU A 100 -8.23 14.30 3.22
CA LEU A 100 -7.77 13.33 2.23
C LEU A 100 -6.24 13.27 2.19
N ALA A 101 -5.57 14.42 2.13
CA ALA A 101 -4.10 14.49 2.12
C ALA A 101 -3.50 13.82 3.38
N ARG A 102 -4.03 14.13 4.55
CA ARG A 102 -3.61 13.53 5.83
C ARG A 102 -3.76 12.02 5.82
N ALA A 103 -4.93 11.52 5.46
CA ALA A 103 -5.20 10.08 5.46
C ALA A 103 -4.34 9.33 4.44
N LEU A 104 -4.09 9.89 3.25
CA LEU A 104 -3.19 9.31 2.27
C LEU A 104 -1.73 9.33 2.75
N PHE A 105 -1.25 10.42 3.31
CA PHE A 105 0.12 10.51 3.82
C PHE A 105 0.35 9.57 5.01
N GLU A 106 -0.60 9.44 5.94
CA GLU A 106 -0.55 8.43 7.01
C GLU A 106 -0.52 7.00 6.47
N HIS A 107 -1.34 6.71 5.47
CA HIS A 107 -1.36 5.39 4.83
C HIS A 107 -0.02 5.09 4.15
N LEU A 108 0.50 6.02 3.37
CA LEU A 108 1.77 5.87 2.66
C LEU A 108 2.96 5.70 3.62
N ASP A 109 2.97 6.40 4.76
CA ASP A 109 3.98 6.22 5.82
C ASP A 109 3.95 4.80 6.41
N LYS A 110 2.74 4.28 6.70
CA LYS A 110 2.56 2.94 7.28
C LYS A 110 2.92 1.82 6.31
N VAL A 111 2.64 2.02 5.04
CA VAL A 111 2.89 1.01 3.98
C VAL A 111 4.36 0.98 3.56
N GLY A 112 5.13 2.03 3.84
CA GLY A 112 6.54 2.09 3.47
C GLY A 112 6.76 2.15 1.95
N PHE A 113 5.92 2.84 1.21
CA PHE A 113 5.89 2.88 -0.27
C PHE A 113 7.19 3.39 -0.92
N GLU A 114 8.16 3.85 -0.16
CA GLU A 114 9.47 4.23 -0.73
C GLU A 114 10.18 3.08 -1.44
N MET A 115 10.05 1.86 -0.90
CA MET A 115 10.62 0.67 -1.51
C MET A 115 9.97 0.32 -2.84
N VAL A 116 8.64 0.40 -2.89
CA VAL A 116 7.85 0.15 -4.10
C VAL A 116 8.23 1.15 -5.19
N ARG A 117 8.49 2.41 -4.84
CA ARG A 117 8.85 3.45 -5.80
C ARG A 117 10.27 3.30 -6.35
N VAL A 118 11.24 2.95 -5.52
CA VAL A 118 12.64 2.75 -5.95
C VAL A 118 12.75 1.58 -6.93
N ASP A 119 11.96 0.53 -6.71
CA ASP A 119 11.96 -0.67 -7.56
C ASP A 119 10.95 -0.61 -8.72
N ARG A 120 10.12 0.44 -8.80
CA ARG A 120 9.06 0.57 -9.81
C ARG A 120 9.55 0.33 -11.24
N ASP A 121 10.70 0.89 -11.58
CA ASP A 121 11.27 0.78 -12.93
C ASP A 121 12.03 -0.52 -13.18
N ARG A 122 12.14 -1.40 -12.17
CA ARG A 122 12.90 -2.65 -12.24
C ARG A 122 12.04 -3.91 -12.17
N HIS A 123 10.80 -3.79 -11.70
CA HIS A 123 9.95 -4.95 -11.46
C HIS A 123 8.52 -4.73 -11.97
N PRO A 124 8.05 -5.49 -12.98
CA PRO A 124 6.74 -5.25 -13.61
C PRO A 124 5.55 -5.24 -12.65
N ILE A 125 5.57 -6.11 -11.63
CA ILE A 125 4.47 -6.21 -10.65
C ILE A 125 4.36 -4.95 -9.79
N VAL A 126 5.48 -4.25 -9.57
CA VAL A 126 5.50 -2.99 -8.83
C VAL A 126 4.84 -1.87 -9.64
N HIS A 127 4.96 -1.91 -10.99
CA HIS A 127 4.23 -0.98 -11.87
C HIS A 127 2.72 -1.14 -11.71
N GLN A 128 2.24 -2.39 -11.67
CA GLN A 128 0.81 -2.66 -11.49
C GLN A 128 0.30 -2.05 -10.17
N PHE A 129 0.97 -2.28 -9.05
CA PHE A 129 0.58 -1.68 -7.76
C PHE A 129 0.60 -0.15 -7.78
N ALA A 130 1.60 0.44 -8.43
CA ALA A 130 1.68 1.89 -8.54
C ALA A 130 0.56 2.49 -9.40
N ASP A 131 0.13 1.80 -10.44
CA ASP A 131 -0.97 2.22 -11.31
C ASP A 131 -2.33 2.05 -10.60
N GLU A 132 -2.51 0.99 -9.83
CA GLU A 132 -3.69 0.78 -8.97
C GLU A 132 -3.78 1.87 -7.89
N GLU A 133 -2.67 2.21 -7.24
CA GLU A 133 -2.60 3.28 -6.24
C GLU A 133 -2.94 4.64 -6.84
N LEU A 134 -2.35 4.98 -8.00
CA LEU A 134 -2.67 6.22 -8.70
C LEU A 134 -4.14 6.29 -9.10
N THR A 135 -4.70 5.19 -9.59
CA THR A 135 -6.12 5.11 -9.94
C THR A 135 -7.00 5.37 -8.72
N HIS A 136 -6.73 4.69 -7.62
CA HIS A 136 -7.46 4.88 -6.36
C HIS A 136 -7.37 6.32 -5.85
N ARG A 137 -6.20 6.93 -5.90
CA ARG A 137 -5.96 8.32 -5.49
C ARG A 137 -6.74 9.32 -6.34
N ILE A 138 -6.82 9.09 -7.67
CA ILE A 138 -7.64 9.91 -8.58
C ILE A 138 -9.14 9.75 -8.24
N GLU A 139 -9.60 8.54 -7.94
CA GLU A 139 -10.99 8.28 -7.55
C GLU A 139 -11.36 8.97 -6.23
N LEU A 140 -10.51 8.89 -5.23
CA LEU A 140 -10.71 9.60 -3.96
C LEU A 140 -10.74 11.12 -4.16
N MET A 141 -9.83 11.66 -4.97
CA MET A 141 -9.81 13.09 -5.29
C MET A 141 -11.10 13.52 -6.00
N ARG A 142 -11.57 12.72 -6.96
CA ARG A 142 -12.85 12.98 -7.65
C ARG A 142 -14.02 12.98 -6.67
N ALA A 143 -14.10 12.02 -5.76
CA ALA A 143 -15.14 11.95 -4.75
C ALA A 143 -15.04 13.12 -3.74
N ALA A 144 -13.84 13.52 -3.34
CA ALA A 144 -13.62 14.67 -2.47
C ALA A 144 -14.09 15.98 -3.12
N LEU A 145 -13.89 16.12 -4.42
CA LEU A 145 -14.22 17.34 -5.19
C LEU A 145 -15.60 17.31 -5.87
N ALA A 146 -16.33 16.20 -5.80
CA ALA A 146 -17.64 16.03 -6.46
C ALA A 146 -18.65 17.18 -6.21
N PRO A 147 -18.73 17.79 -5.00
CA PRO A 147 -19.65 18.90 -4.76
C PRO A 147 -19.28 20.23 -5.43
N PHE A 148 -18.11 20.37 -6.06
CA PHE A 148 -17.51 21.66 -6.42
C PHE A 148 -17.34 21.90 -7.93
N ALA A 149 -17.93 21.10 -8.79
CA ALA A 149 -17.91 21.27 -10.24
C ALA A 149 -16.49 21.46 -10.83
N ILE A 150 -15.51 20.71 -10.34
CA ILE A 150 -14.12 20.71 -10.82
C ILE A 150 -13.99 19.79 -12.04
N ASP A 151 -13.28 20.24 -13.08
CA ASP A 151 -13.09 19.44 -14.27
C ASP A 151 -12.13 18.26 -14.06
N ARG A 152 -12.18 17.29 -15.00
CA ARG A 152 -11.43 16.04 -14.90
C ARG A 152 -9.91 16.24 -14.90
N GLU A 153 -9.41 17.21 -15.66
CA GLU A 153 -7.97 17.47 -15.74
C GLU A 153 -7.46 18.06 -14.43
N GLN A 154 -8.18 19.03 -13.87
CA GLN A 154 -7.87 19.62 -12.57
C GLN A 154 -7.87 18.56 -11.45
N ILE A 155 -8.83 17.61 -11.46
CA ILE A 155 -8.88 16.50 -10.51
C ILE A 155 -7.60 15.62 -10.61
N ARG A 156 -7.18 15.27 -11.82
CA ARG A 156 -5.98 14.45 -12.04
C ARG A 156 -4.71 15.17 -11.59
N VAL A 157 -4.59 16.46 -11.89
CA VAL A 157 -3.46 17.28 -11.44
C VAL A 157 -3.46 17.37 -9.92
N ALA A 158 -4.61 17.65 -9.29
CA ALA A 158 -4.72 17.69 -7.83
C ALA A 158 -4.32 16.35 -7.17
N ALA A 159 -4.75 15.22 -7.74
CA ALA A 159 -4.38 13.90 -7.25
C ALA A 159 -2.86 13.64 -7.33
N ALA A 160 -2.17 14.17 -8.34
CA ALA A 160 -0.73 14.02 -8.49
C ALA A 160 0.06 14.67 -7.34
N PHE A 161 -0.46 15.72 -6.71
CA PHE A 161 0.17 16.36 -5.54
C PHE A 161 0.08 15.53 -4.25
N LEU A 162 -0.74 14.48 -4.22
CA LEU A 162 -0.85 13.57 -3.08
C LEU A 162 0.11 12.36 -3.21
N ASP A 163 1.14 12.49 -4.04
CA ASP A 163 2.19 11.47 -4.24
C ASP A 163 3.16 11.42 -3.04
N ILE A 164 3.66 10.20 -2.74
CA ILE A 164 4.63 9.98 -1.66
C ILE A 164 5.90 10.84 -1.83
N GLY A 165 6.35 11.08 -3.06
CA GLY A 165 7.53 11.91 -3.32
C GLY A 165 7.30 13.37 -2.96
N VAL A 166 6.09 13.90 -3.16
CA VAL A 166 5.72 15.24 -2.71
C VAL A 166 5.70 15.29 -1.18
N TYR A 167 5.08 14.31 -0.53
CA TYR A 167 5.06 14.21 0.93
C TYR A 167 6.48 14.16 1.53
N ARG A 168 7.36 13.31 0.98
CA ARG A 168 8.76 13.21 1.44
C ARG A 168 9.56 14.48 1.21
N ALA A 169 9.33 15.19 0.12
CA ALA A 169 9.95 16.49 -0.12
C ALA A 169 9.55 17.53 0.95
N LEU A 170 8.28 17.53 1.37
CA LEU A 170 7.79 18.39 2.44
C LEU A 170 8.37 18.02 3.80
N GLN A 171 8.49 16.72 4.10
CA GLN A 171 9.18 16.25 5.32
C GLN A 171 10.66 16.66 5.33
N ALA A 172 11.34 16.56 4.19
CA ALA A 172 12.75 16.92 4.07
C ALA A 172 13.03 18.41 4.36
N VAL A 173 12.04 19.28 4.16
CA VAL A 173 12.13 20.70 4.56
C VAL A 173 11.56 20.97 5.96
N GLY A 174 11.30 19.94 6.75
CA GLY A 174 10.97 20.00 8.17
C GLY A 174 9.48 20.07 8.51
N LEU A 175 8.56 19.85 7.56
CA LEU A 175 7.13 19.81 7.86
C LEU A 175 6.73 18.49 8.52
N SER A 176 5.91 18.56 9.56
CA SER A 176 5.21 17.40 10.09
C SER A 176 4.17 16.89 9.09
N LEU A 177 3.64 15.68 9.32
CA LEU A 177 2.57 15.11 8.49
C LEU A 177 1.37 16.08 8.38
N ASP A 178 0.92 16.62 9.50
CA ASP A 178 -0.21 17.56 9.55
C ASP A 178 0.08 18.84 8.75
N GLN A 179 1.27 19.42 8.94
CA GLN A 179 1.69 20.61 8.21
C GLN A 179 1.83 20.36 6.70
N ALA A 180 2.34 19.18 6.30
CA ALA A 180 2.43 18.78 4.90
C ALA A 180 1.05 18.60 4.27
N ALA A 181 0.11 17.95 4.97
CA ALA A 181 -1.25 17.77 4.52
C ALA A 181 -1.99 19.11 4.35
N ASP A 182 -1.86 20.01 5.32
CA ASP A 182 -2.45 21.34 5.26
C ASP A 182 -1.84 22.19 4.13
N ALA A 183 -0.51 22.17 3.97
CA ALA A 183 0.18 22.92 2.90
C ALA A 183 -0.29 22.46 1.51
N ILE A 184 -0.37 21.16 1.28
CA ILE A 184 -0.86 20.61 0.01
C ILE A 184 -2.34 20.95 -0.22
N ALA A 185 -3.17 20.86 0.82
CA ALA A 185 -4.58 21.23 0.72
C ALA A 185 -4.76 22.72 0.34
N ASP A 186 -3.96 23.59 0.94
CA ASP A 186 -3.97 25.04 0.62
C ASP A 186 -3.51 25.30 -0.82
N MET A 187 -2.46 24.65 -1.28
CA MET A 187 -1.97 24.79 -2.66
C MET A 187 -2.99 24.31 -3.69
N ILE A 188 -3.60 23.15 -3.47
CA ILE A 188 -4.63 22.58 -4.35
C ILE A 188 -5.87 23.51 -4.33
N HIS A 189 -6.34 23.89 -3.14
CA HIS A 189 -7.50 24.75 -2.99
C HIS A 189 -7.30 26.10 -3.71
N ALA A 190 -6.17 26.76 -3.49
CA ALA A 190 -5.84 28.02 -4.15
C ALA A 190 -5.81 27.90 -5.69
N ARG A 191 -5.26 26.78 -6.21
CA ARG A 191 -5.23 26.51 -7.66
C ARG A 191 -6.64 26.30 -8.24
N LEU A 192 -7.49 25.55 -7.53
CA LEU A 192 -8.85 25.22 -7.99
C LEU A 192 -9.85 26.37 -7.86
N THR A 193 -9.61 27.33 -6.96
CA THR A 193 -10.49 28.49 -6.73
C THR A 193 -10.05 29.76 -7.44
N ARG A 194 -8.86 29.74 -8.06
CA ARG A 194 -8.34 30.86 -8.83
C ARG A 194 -9.27 31.09 -10.04
N LYS A 195 -9.88 32.26 -10.12
CA LYS A 195 -10.57 32.75 -11.32
C LYS A 195 -9.51 33.28 -12.27
N ASP A 196 -9.47 32.73 -13.47
CA ASP A 196 -8.69 33.28 -14.58
C ASP A 196 -9.23 34.66 -14.99
#